data_80bee8fa260a3b04773fce23bf51fcc7
#
_entry.id   80bee8fa260a3b04773fce23bf51fcc7
#
_cell.length_a   1.000
_cell.length_b   1.000
_cell.length_c   1.000
_cell.angle_alpha   90.00
_cell.angle_beta   90.00
_cell.angle_gamma   90.00
#
_symmetry.space_group_name_H-M   'P 1'
#
loop_
_entity.id
_entity.type
_entity.pdbx_description
1 polymer ?
#
loop_
_entity_poly.entity_id
_entity_poly.type
_entity_poly.pdbx_seq_one_letter_code
_entity_poly.pdbx_strand_id
1 'polypeptide(L)'
;ITERFYEIAPGPQVQGVAALLSLHQPASCIAFCTTKQQCDDVAKELNGLGFAALPLHGDLEQRDRDSVLVRFGNQSCSVLVATDVAARGLDIKSLPLVVNVEPARDPEVHTHRVGRTGRAGEQGLAVTFCTPSQAHKINRLEAGRKQAVTWGDTGGLLATALRPLQPSMKTLCIAGGRKDKVRPGDVLGALTGEAGLPGNVVGKIDLFDFQCFVAVEKASAATALKRLEQGRIKGRKMRVRYA
;
A
#
# COMPACT_ATOMS: atom_id res chain seq x y z
N ILE A 1 0.58 15.40 13.64
CA ILE A 1 0.34 13.94 13.67
C ILE A 1 -0.42 13.63 14.94
N THR A 2 -1.53 12.92 14.83
CA THR A 2 -2.25 12.33 15.97
C THR A 2 -1.78 10.89 16.15
N GLU A 3 -1.34 10.54 17.37
CA GLU A 3 -0.98 9.16 17.69
C GLU A 3 -2.01 8.53 18.63
N ARG A 4 -2.36 7.26 18.35
CA ARG A 4 -3.26 6.44 19.18
C ARG A 4 -2.66 5.06 19.39
N PHE A 5 -2.82 4.54 20.60
CA PHE A 5 -2.37 3.22 20.98
C PHE A 5 -3.56 2.38 21.39
N TYR A 6 -3.58 1.13 21.01
CA TYR A 6 -4.64 0.18 21.36
C TYR A 6 -4.01 -1.07 21.97
N GLU A 7 -4.38 -1.36 23.21
CA GLU A 7 -4.04 -2.63 23.82
C GLU A 7 -4.95 -3.70 23.24
N ILE A 8 -4.39 -4.74 22.67
CA ILE A 8 -5.12 -5.79 21.99
C ILE A 8 -4.59 -7.16 22.42
N ALA A 9 -5.49 -8.14 22.57
CA ALA A 9 -5.08 -9.51 22.84
C ALA A 9 -4.21 -10.06 21.68
N PRO A 10 -3.36 -11.06 21.91
CA PRO A 10 -2.69 -11.76 20.83
C PRO A 10 -3.69 -12.39 19.86
N GLY A 11 -3.53 -12.14 18.56
CA GLY A 11 -4.36 -12.71 17.49
C GLY A 11 -5.15 -11.70 16.64
N PRO A 12 -6.03 -10.85 17.21
CA PRO A 12 -6.93 -10.01 16.41
C PRO A 12 -6.32 -8.70 15.87
N GLN A 13 -4.99 -8.58 15.74
CA GLN A 13 -4.35 -7.37 15.22
C GLN A 13 -4.81 -7.03 13.81
N VAL A 14 -4.98 -8.03 12.94
CA VAL A 14 -5.44 -7.79 11.55
C VAL A 14 -6.87 -7.28 11.53
N GLN A 15 -7.75 -7.78 12.41
CA GLN A 15 -9.10 -7.25 12.58
C GLN A 15 -9.06 -5.79 13.04
N GLY A 16 -8.13 -5.45 13.95
CA GLY A 16 -7.90 -4.07 14.35
C GLY A 16 -7.48 -3.17 13.18
N VAL A 17 -6.56 -3.64 12.33
CA VAL A 17 -6.16 -2.93 11.10
C VAL A 17 -7.35 -2.77 10.16
N ALA A 18 -8.11 -3.82 9.91
CA ALA A 18 -9.30 -3.79 9.05
C ALA A 18 -10.37 -2.83 9.58
N ALA A 19 -10.58 -2.79 10.91
CA ALA A 19 -11.48 -1.85 11.56
C ALA A 19 -11.03 -0.39 11.36
N LEU A 20 -9.74 -0.09 11.54
CA LEU A 20 -9.18 1.25 11.29
C LEU A 20 -9.37 1.67 9.82
N LEU A 21 -9.06 0.79 8.88
CA LEU A 21 -9.25 1.04 7.45
C LEU A 21 -10.71 1.31 7.13
N SER A 22 -11.62 0.56 7.73
CA SER A 22 -13.07 0.71 7.56
C SER A 22 -13.59 2.02 8.14
N LEU A 23 -13.08 2.42 9.30
CA LEU A 23 -13.48 3.64 10.00
C LEU A 23 -12.98 4.91 9.29
N HIS A 24 -11.71 4.92 8.89
CA HIS A 24 -11.05 6.12 8.35
C HIS A 24 -11.09 6.21 6.83
N GLN A 25 -11.34 5.12 6.11
CA GLN A 25 -11.38 5.05 4.64
C GLN A 25 -10.20 5.81 3.98
N PRO A 26 -8.94 5.60 4.39
CA PRO A 26 -7.80 6.34 3.86
C PRO A 26 -7.56 5.97 2.40
N ALA A 27 -7.17 6.94 1.56
CA ALA A 27 -6.80 6.68 0.16
C ALA A 27 -5.62 5.70 0.05
N SER A 28 -4.71 5.74 1.04
CA SER A 28 -3.57 4.83 1.16
C SER A 28 -3.14 4.71 2.63
N CYS A 29 -2.60 3.54 2.98
CA CYS A 29 -2.12 3.22 4.32
C CYS A 29 -0.86 2.39 4.23
N ILE A 30 0.07 2.58 5.17
CA ILE A 30 1.16 1.64 5.43
C ILE A 30 0.94 0.96 6.77
N ALA A 31 1.03 -0.38 6.77
CA ALA A 31 1.00 -1.20 7.97
C ALA A 31 2.38 -1.81 8.20
N PHE A 32 3.03 -1.42 9.30
CA PHE A 32 4.36 -1.90 9.66
C PHE A 32 4.30 -3.19 10.45
N CYS A 33 5.04 -4.17 9.98
CA CYS A 33 5.26 -5.47 10.63
C CYS A 33 6.72 -5.64 11.05
N THR A 34 6.95 -6.51 12.03
CA THR A 34 8.29 -6.77 12.56
C THR A 34 9.04 -7.78 11.71
N THR A 35 8.36 -8.76 11.14
CA THR A 35 8.96 -9.84 10.34
C THR A 35 8.38 -9.92 8.93
N LYS A 36 9.14 -10.54 8.03
CA LYS A 36 8.71 -10.82 6.65
C LYS A 36 7.47 -11.71 6.62
N GLN A 37 7.47 -12.79 7.41
CA GLN A 37 6.34 -13.71 7.52
C GLN A 37 5.08 -12.97 7.98
N GLN A 38 5.20 -12.10 8.98
CA GLN A 38 4.06 -11.30 9.45
C GLN A 38 3.53 -10.38 8.34
N CYS A 39 4.40 -9.82 7.47
CA CYS A 39 3.94 -9.04 6.32
C CYS A 39 3.07 -9.86 5.38
N ASP A 40 3.50 -11.08 5.05
CA ASP A 40 2.74 -11.97 4.17
C ASP A 40 1.41 -12.39 4.80
N ASP A 41 1.42 -12.77 6.07
CA ASP A 41 0.22 -13.21 6.80
C ASP A 41 -0.80 -12.07 6.91
N VAL A 42 -0.37 -10.88 7.33
CA VAL A 42 -1.24 -9.70 7.45
C VAL A 42 -1.81 -9.30 6.09
N ALA A 43 -1.00 -9.28 5.04
CA ALA A 43 -1.48 -8.96 3.70
C ALA A 43 -2.49 -9.99 3.19
N LYS A 44 -2.24 -11.29 3.43
CA LYS A 44 -3.14 -12.39 3.06
C LYS A 44 -4.48 -12.28 3.79
N GLU A 45 -4.46 -12.06 5.09
CA GLU A 45 -5.69 -11.94 5.89
C GLU A 45 -6.49 -10.69 5.48
N LEU A 46 -5.85 -9.53 5.28
CA LEU A 46 -6.54 -8.31 4.80
C LEU A 46 -7.19 -8.53 3.44
N ASN A 47 -6.50 -9.22 2.50
CA ASN A 47 -7.09 -9.59 1.22
C ASN A 47 -8.27 -10.55 1.39
N GLY A 48 -8.20 -11.49 2.32
CA GLY A 48 -9.31 -12.37 2.69
C GLY A 48 -10.54 -11.62 3.24
N LEU A 49 -10.32 -10.47 3.87
CA LEU A 49 -11.37 -9.56 4.34
C LEU A 49 -11.84 -8.57 3.25
N GLY A 50 -11.31 -8.67 2.02
CA GLY A 50 -11.73 -7.86 0.87
C GLY A 50 -10.94 -6.55 0.68
N PHE A 51 -9.91 -6.28 1.48
CA PHE A 51 -9.02 -5.13 1.27
C PHE A 51 -7.97 -5.44 0.19
N ALA A 52 -7.44 -4.41 -0.44
CA ALA A 52 -6.35 -4.55 -1.41
C ALA A 52 -5.01 -4.27 -0.72
N ALA A 53 -4.35 -5.30 -0.22
CA ALA A 53 -3.10 -5.24 0.52
C ALA A 53 -1.96 -5.95 -0.22
N LEU A 54 -0.76 -5.38 -0.19
CA LEU A 54 0.45 -5.95 -0.77
C LEU A 54 1.58 -5.99 0.26
N PRO A 55 2.29 -7.14 0.40
CA PRO A 55 3.45 -7.23 1.27
C PRO A 55 4.69 -6.61 0.60
N LEU A 56 5.54 -6.00 1.40
CA LEU A 56 6.83 -5.45 0.99
C LEU A 56 7.92 -5.80 2.01
N HIS A 57 8.79 -6.71 1.66
CA HIS A 57 9.91 -7.17 2.51
C HIS A 57 11.12 -7.62 1.68
N GLY A 58 12.21 -7.94 2.37
CA GLY A 58 13.51 -8.20 1.73
C GLY A 58 13.62 -9.49 0.91
N ASP A 59 12.64 -10.41 1.00
CA ASP A 59 12.65 -11.65 0.22
C ASP A 59 11.98 -11.51 -1.15
N LEU A 60 11.34 -10.36 -1.42
CA LEU A 60 10.81 -10.08 -2.74
C LEU A 60 11.95 -9.86 -3.75
N GLU A 61 11.83 -10.48 -4.92
CA GLU A 61 12.68 -10.15 -6.05
C GLU A 61 12.48 -8.69 -6.47
N GLN A 62 13.51 -8.08 -7.06
CA GLN A 62 13.44 -6.66 -7.45
C GLN A 62 12.25 -6.35 -8.36
N ARG A 63 11.91 -7.27 -9.27
CA ARG A 63 10.77 -7.13 -10.16
C ARG A 63 9.43 -7.07 -9.42
N ASP A 64 9.27 -7.91 -8.39
CA ASP A 64 8.03 -7.95 -7.59
C ASP A 64 7.97 -6.73 -6.68
N ARG A 65 9.11 -6.32 -6.11
CA ARG A 65 9.22 -5.09 -5.35
C ARG A 65 8.80 -3.86 -6.19
N ASP A 66 9.29 -3.75 -7.43
CA ASP A 66 8.93 -2.68 -8.35
C ASP A 66 7.41 -2.68 -8.63
N SER A 67 6.83 -3.85 -8.88
CA SER A 67 5.38 -4.02 -9.08
C SER A 67 4.58 -3.55 -7.87
N VAL A 68 4.97 -3.95 -6.66
CA VAL A 68 4.31 -3.54 -5.41
C VAL A 68 4.32 -2.02 -5.25
N LEU A 69 5.49 -1.39 -5.44
CA LEU A 69 5.66 0.06 -5.27
C LEU A 69 4.88 0.85 -6.33
N VAL A 70 4.89 0.40 -7.57
CA VAL A 70 4.10 1.00 -8.66
C VAL A 70 2.62 0.95 -8.32
N ARG A 71 2.11 -0.20 -7.91
CA ARG A 71 0.69 -0.41 -7.59
C ARG A 71 0.24 0.40 -6.38
N PHE A 72 1.09 0.54 -5.37
CA PHE A 72 0.82 1.40 -4.23
C PHE A 72 0.84 2.88 -4.64
N GLY A 73 1.83 3.31 -5.42
CA GLY A 73 1.98 4.69 -5.86
C GLY A 73 0.92 5.17 -6.86
N ASN A 74 0.30 4.27 -7.62
CA ASN A 74 -0.73 4.60 -8.61
C ASN A 74 -2.17 4.29 -8.14
N GLN A 75 -2.37 4.01 -6.85
CA GLN A 75 -3.68 3.75 -6.22
C GLN A 75 -4.38 2.46 -6.69
N SER A 76 -3.63 1.48 -7.18
CA SER A 76 -4.13 0.12 -7.46
C SER A 76 -4.05 -0.81 -6.25
N CYS A 77 -3.40 -0.35 -5.17
CA CYS A 77 -3.31 -0.98 -3.87
C CYS A 77 -3.54 0.08 -2.80
N SER A 78 -4.35 -0.22 -1.80
CA SER A 78 -4.69 0.72 -0.73
C SER A 78 -3.83 0.54 0.51
N VAL A 79 -3.31 -0.66 0.74
CA VAL A 79 -2.55 -1.01 1.95
C VAL A 79 -1.20 -1.63 1.58
N LEU A 80 -0.13 -0.94 1.97
CA LEU A 80 1.21 -1.50 1.89
C LEU A 80 1.57 -2.11 3.24
N VAL A 81 1.83 -3.41 3.29
CA VAL A 81 2.25 -4.12 4.52
C VAL A 81 3.75 -4.32 4.46
N ALA A 82 4.53 -3.64 5.29
CA ALA A 82 5.96 -3.56 5.10
C ALA A 82 6.79 -3.79 6.38
N THR A 83 7.99 -4.34 6.22
CA THR A 83 9.02 -4.30 7.26
C THR A 83 9.74 -2.94 7.24
N ASP A 84 10.33 -2.55 8.37
CA ASP A 84 11.09 -1.30 8.50
C ASP A 84 12.21 -1.19 7.46
N VAL A 85 12.94 -2.29 7.26
CA VAL A 85 14.07 -2.32 6.30
C VAL A 85 13.59 -2.11 4.88
N ALA A 86 12.49 -2.74 4.49
CA ALA A 86 11.96 -2.61 3.13
C ALA A 86 11.33 -1.24 2.86
N ALA A 87 10.75 -0.61 3.88
CA ALA A 87 10.15 0.73 3.78
C ALA A 87 11.18 1.87 3.86
N ARG A 88 12.42 1.57 4.31
CA ARG A 88 13.47 2.57 4.42
C ARG A 88 13.91 3.07 3.05
N GLY A 89 14.05 4.39 2.91
CA GLY A 89 14.47 5.00 1.64
C GLY A 89 13.38 5.09 0.57
N LEU A 90 12.18 4.63 0.85
CA LEU A 90 11.06 4.82 -0.07
C LEU A 90 10.59 6.27 -0.03
N ASP A 91 10.46 6.87 -1.20
CA ASP A 91 9.79 8.17 -1.37
C ASP A 91 8.27 7.97 -1.34
N ILE A 92 7.77 7.62 -0.16
CA ILE A 92 6.32 7.55 0.09
C ILE A 92 5.86 8.93 0.52
N LYS A 93 4.94 9.51 -0.24
CA LYS A 93 4.29 10.78 0.11
C LYS A 93 3.60 10.67 1.47
N SER A 94 3.28 11.80 2.06
CA SER A 94 2.52 11.84 3.31
C SER A 94 1.27 10.96 3.21
N LEU A 95 1.18 9.97 4.10
CA LEU A 95 0.06 9.05 4.15
C LEU A 95 -0.98 9.54 5.17
N PRO A 96 -2.28 9.43 4.89
CA PRO A 96 -3.30 9.80 5.87
C PRO A 96 -3.29 8.88 7.11
N LEU A 97 -2.90 7.62 6.94
CA LEU A 97 -2.86 6.63 8.02
C LEU A 97 -1.57 5.79 7.97
N VAL A 98 -0.94 5.65 9.12
CA VAL A 98 0.13 4.69 9.40
C VAL A 98 -0.32 3.77 10.52
N VAL A 99 -0.14 2.47 10.36
CA VAL A 99 -0.47 1.48 11.38
C VAL A 99 0.79 0.70 11.75
N ASN A 100 1.12 0.65 13.02
CA ASN A 100 2.08 -0.30 13.56
C ASN A 100 1.29 -1.53 14.04
N VAL A 101 1.36 -2.64 13.31
CA VAL A 101 0.70 -3.91 13.67
C VAL A 101 1.22 -4.41 15.02
N GLU A 102 2.48 -4.06 15.31
CA GLU A 102 3.15 -4.24 16.59
C GLU A 102 4.01 -3.02 16.91
N PRO A 103 4.28 -2.75 18.20
CA PRO A 103 5.19 -1.66 18.59
C PRO A 103 6.57 -1.87 17.96
N ALA A 104 7.17 -0.78 17.50
CA ALA A 104 8.55 -0.79 17.02
C ALA A 104 9.51 -1.33 18.10
N ARG A 105 10.64 -1.87 17.66
CA ARG A 105 11.67 -2.42 18.57
C ARG A 105 12.28 -1.35 19.47
N ASP A 106 12.36 -0.11 18.99
CA ASP A 106 12.92 1.04 19.69
C ASP A 106 12.24 2.35 19.30
N PRO A 107 12.38 3.43 20.10
CA PRO A 107 11.74 4.73 19.87
C PRO A 107 12.15 5.41 18.56
N GLU A 108 13.37 5.21 18.07
CA GLU A 108 13.84 5.81 16.82
C GLU A 108 13.11 5.21 15.64
N VAL A 109 13.01 3.89 15.59
CA VAL A 109 12.22 3.18 14.54
C VAL A 109 10.76 3.60 14.59
N HIS A 110 10.18 3.75 15.80
CA HIS A 110 8.81 4.25 15.96
C HIS A 110 8.66 5.64 15.31
N THR A 111 9.58 6.55 15.60
CA THR A 111 9.57 7.91 15.04
C THR A 111 9.66 7.89 13.51
N HIS A 112 10.50 7.02 12.94
CA HIS A 112 10.63 6.86 11.50
C HIS A 112 9.36 6.31 10.84
N ARG A 113 8.65 5.38 11.50
CA ARG A 113 7.35 4.85 11.03
C ARG A 113 6.27 5.94 11.05
N VAL A 114 6.12 6.60 12.19
CA VAL A 114 5.15 7.68 12.36
C VAL A 114 5.42 8.84 11.41
N GLY A 115 6.67 9.17 11.15
CA GLY A 115 7.07 10.18 10.18
C GLY A 115 6.71 9.88 8.70
N ARG A 116 6.01 8.79 8.40
CA ARG A 116 5.41 8.56 7.07
C ARG A 116 4.06 9.24 6.92
N THR A 117 3.50 9.80 7.97
CA THR A 117 2.27 10.59 7.95
C THR A 117 2.51 12.02 8.44
N GLY A 118 1.54 12.92 8.22
CA GLY A 118 1.55 14.28 8.77
C GLY A 118 2.68 15.16 8.30
N ARG A 119 3.12 15.05 7.05
CA ARG A 119 4.17 15.89 6.45
C ARG A 119 3.58 17.15 5.82
N ALA A 120 4.42 18.17 5.68
CA ALA A 120 4.08 19.42 4.97
C ALA A 120 2.81 20.14 5.48
N GLY A 121 2.50 20.04 6.78
CA GLY A 121 1.33 20.68 7.36
C GLY A 121 0.03 19.88 7.26
N GLU A 122 0.04 18.70 6.62
CA GLU A 122 -1.12 17.82 6.56
C GLU A 122 -1.38 17.13 7.91
N GLN A 123 -2.66 16.87 8.19
CA GLN A 123 -3.04 16.06 9.32
C GLN A 123 -2.81 14.58 9.00
N GLY A 124 -2.24 13.85 9.96
CA GLY A 124 -1.98 12.43 9.80
C GLY A 124 -2.27 11.66 11.08
N LEU A 125 -2.70 10.43 10.93
CA LEU A 125 -2.98 9.51 12.03
C LEU A 125 -1.97 8.37 12.03
N ALA A 126 -1.36 8.12 13.19
CA ALA A 126 -0.52 6.96 13.45
C ALA A 126 -1.15 6.11 14.56
N VAL A 127 -1.35 4.85 14.30
CA VAL A 127 -1.93 3.90 15.25
C VAL A 127 -0.94 2.80 15.57
N THR A 128 -0.84 2.41 16.83
CA THR A 128 0.00 1.31 17.28
C THR A 128 -0.84 0.32 18.09
N PHE A 129 -0.87 -0.93 17.62
CA PHE A 129 -1.38 -2.05 18.41
C PHE A 129 -0.30 -2.60 19.32
N CYS A 130 -0.67 -2.95 20.55
CA CYS A 130 0.24 -3.46 21.56
C CYS A 130 -0.43 -4.58 22.33
N THR A 131 0.21 -5.74 22.41
CA THR A 131 -0.23 -6.80 23.33
C THR A 131 0.31 -6.55 24.74
N PRO A 132 -0.29 -7.10 25.79
CA PRO A 132 0.22 -6.95 27.16
C PRO A 132 1.70 -7.35 27.31
N SER A 133 2.16 -8.39 26.60
CA SER A 133 3.56 -8.82 26.61
C SER A 133 4.52 -7.81 26.00
N GLN A 134 4.03 -6.88 25.20
CA GLN A 134 4.81 -5.83 24.52
C GLN A 134 4.80 -4.50 25.26
N ALA A 135 4.13 -4.38 26.40
CA ALA A 135 4.00 -3.15 27.19
C ALA A 135 5.37 -2.50 27.51
N HIS A 136 6.42 -3.31 27.71
CA HIS A 136 7.77 -2.81 27.94
C HIS A 136 8.31 -1.93 26.80
N LYS A 137 7.86 -2.13 25.55
CA LYS A 137 8.24 -1.29 24.39
C LYS A 137 7.55 0.07 24.47
N ILE A 138 6.31 0.10 24.94
CA ILE A 138 5.55 1.35 25.13
C ILE A 138 6.17 2.15 26.27
N ASN A 139 6.48 1.49 27.40
CA ASN A 139 7.15 2.16 28.52
C ASN A 139 8.49 2.81 28.10
N ARG A 140 9.25 2.13 27.24
CA ARG A 140 10.50 2.70 26.69
C ARG A 140 10.24 3.91 25.81
N LEU A 141 9.18 3.88 24.99
CA LEU A 141 8.79 5.01 24.15
C LEU A 141 8.38 6.22 24.99
N GLU A 142 7.56 6.01 26.02
CA GLU A 142 7.11 7.06 26.95
C GLU A 142 8.28 7.68 27.72
N ALA A 143 9.20 6.84 28.21
CA ALA A 143 10.40 7.31 28.91
C ALA A 143 11.27 8.21 28.01
N GLY A 144 11.44 7.84 26.73
CA GLY A 144 12.20 8.62 25.76
C GLY A 144 11.55 9.97 25.41
N ARG A 145 10.24 10.03 25.38
CA ARG A 145 9.45 11.23 25.04
C ARG A 145 9.10 12.08 26.26
N LYS A 146 9.24 11.56 27.47
CA LYS A 146 8.76 12.15 28.72
C LYS A 146 7.28 12.51 28.69
N GLN A 147 6.50 11.73 27.96
CA GLN A 147 5.06 11.93 27.78
C GLN A 147 4.36 10.58 27.66
N ALA A 148 3.23 10.43 28.34
CA ALA A 148 2.37 9.25 28.22
C ALA A 148 1.73 9.17 26.83
N VAL A 149 1.55 7.95 26.34
CA VAL A 149 0.82 7.71 25.10
C VAL A 149 -0.68 7.86 25.31
N THR A 150 -1.40 8.13 24.22
CA THR A 150 -2.86 8.23 24.27
C THR A 150 -3.47 6.89 23.83
N TRP A 151 -4.16 6.23 24.77
CA TRP A 151 -4.86 4.97 24.52
C TRP A 151 -6.23 5.18 23.91
N GLY A 152 -6.64 4.30 23.01
CA GLY A 152 -7.96 4.25 22.41
C GLY A 152 -8.81 3.13 23.00
N ASP A 153 -10.09 3.14 22.68
CA ASP A 153 -11.05 2.09 23.05
C ASP A 153 -10.96 0.93 22.05
N THR A 154 -10.31 -0.17 22.45
CA THR A 154 -10.14 -1.35 21.63
C THR A 154 -11.45 -2.08 21.39
N GLY A 155 -12.33 -2.14 22.39
CA GLY A 155 -13.64 -2.77 22.26
C GLY A 155 -14.51 -2.06 21.21
N GLY A 156 -14.58 -0.75 21.29
CA GLY A 156 -15.29 0.08 20.29
C GLY A 156 -14.69 -0.03 18.90
N LEU A 157 -13.34 -0.07 18.78
CA LEU A 157 -12.68 -0.26 17.51
C LEU A 157 -13.03 -1.61 16.87
N LEU A 158 -12.89 -2.71 17.62
CA LEU A 158 -13.16 -4.06 17.11
C LEU A 158 -14.65 -4.32 16.82
N ALA A 159 -15.55 -3.53 17.38
CA ALA A 159 -16.99 -3.56 17.06
C ALA A 159 -17.32 -2.85 15.74
N THR A 160 -16.37 -2.18 15.10
CA THR A 160 -16.58 -1.48 13.82
C THR A 160 -16.95 -2.48 12.72
N ALA A 161 -18.07 -2.21 12.03
CA ALA A 161 -18.47 -2.99 10.86
C ALA A 161 -17.44 -2.85 9.73
N LEU A 162 -16.97 -3.96 9.19
CA LEU A 162 -15.95 -3.92 8.13
C LEU A 162 -16.54 -3.37 6.81
N ARG A 163 -15.85 -2.39 6.27
CA ARG A 163 -16.14 -1.77 4.97
C ARG A 163 -14.85 -1.82 4.13
N PRO A 164 -14.63 -2.88 3.34
CA PRO A 164 -13.39 -3.05 2.59
C PRO A 164 -13.12 -1.85 1.68
N LEU A 165 -11.92 -1.28 1.82
CA LEU A 165 -11.43 -0.19 1.01
C LEU A 165 -11.09 -0.71 -0.39
N GLN A 166 -11.73 -0.17 -1.40
CA GLN A 166 -11.51 -0.58 -2.79
C GLN A 166 -10.60 0.43 -3.50
N PRO A 167 -9.51 -0.02 -4.16
CA PRO A 167 -8.68 0.86 -4.97
C PRO A 167 -9.48 1.35 -6.18
N SER A 168 -9.26 2.62 -6.55
CA SER A 168 -9.90 3.25 -7.71
C SER A 168 -9.31 2.80 -9.04
N MET A 169 -8.04 2.38 -9.02
CA MET A 169 -7.26 2.00 -10.19
C MET A 169 -6.96 0.50 -10.20
N LYS A 170 -6.63 -0.02 -11.37
CA LYS A 170 -6.06 -1.35 -11.57
C LYS A 170 -4.86 -1.26 -12.51
N THR A 171 -3.80 -1.97 -12.19
CA THR A 171 -2.55 -1.90 -12.95
C THR A 171 -2.45 -3.06 -13.94
N LEU A 172 -2.09 -2.74 -15.18
CA LEU A 172 -1.68 -3.69 -16.20
C LEU A 172 -0.15 -3.69 -16.31
N CYS A 173 0.42 -4.88 -16.44
CA CYS A 173 1.84 -5.10 -16.70
C CYS A 173 2.03 -5.54 -18.16
N ILE A 174 2.88 -4.83 -18.89
CA ILE A 174 3.20 -5.05 -20.28
C ILE A 174 4.64 -5.58 -20.35
N ALA A 175 4.86 -6.70 -21.04
CA ALA A 175 6.19 -7.28 -21.27
C ALA A 175 6.92 -6.53 -22.41
N GLY A 176 7.32 -5.32 -22.11
CA GLY A 176 8.05 -4.41 -22.97
C GLY A 176 8.38 -3.13 -22.24
N GLY A 177 9.60 -2.63 -22.36
CA GLY A 177 10.08 -1.49 -21.61
C GLY A 177 11.05 -0.61 -22.39
N ARG A 178 11.93 0.10 -21.69
CA ARG A 178 12.89 1.02 -22.28
C ARG A 178 13.81 0.33 -23.29
N LYS A 179 14.23 -0.91 -23.02
CA LYS A 179 15.09 -1.71 -23.92
C LYS A 179 14.37 -2.09 -25.21
N ASP A 180 13.05 -2.18 -25.18
CA ASP A 180 12.21 -2.37 -26.37
C ASP A 180 11.84 -1.03 -27.03
N LYS A 181 12.42 0.07 -26.55
CA LYS A 181 12.15 1.45 -27.02
C LYS A 181 10.69 1.89 -26.82
N VAL A 182 9.97 1.28 -25.87
CA VAL A 182 8.62 1.69 -25.49
C VAL A 182 8.68 3.04 -24.76
N ARG A 183 7.74 3.92 -25.06
CA ARG A 183 7.54 5.21 -24.41
C ARG A 183 6.15 5.28 -23.79
N PRO A 184 5.91 6.13 -22.79
CA PRO A 184 4.56 6.31 -22.23
C PRO A 184 3.51 6.65 -23.29
N GLY A 185 3.84 7.49 -24.26
CA GLY A 185 2.95 7.85 -25.37
C GLY A 185 2.55 6.68 -26.26
N ASP A 186 3.42 5.67 -26.44
CA ASP A 186 3.10 4.47 -27.21
C ASP A 186 2.02 3.63 -26.50
N VAL A 187 2.09 3.52 -25.17
CA VAL A 187 1.11 2.82 -24.33
C VAL A 187 -0.21 3.59 -24.29
N LEU A 188 -0.12 4.90 -24.06
CA LEU A 188 -1.31 5.77 -24.06
C LEU A 188 -2.03 5.72 -25.43
N GLY A 189 -1.29 5.84 -26.52
CA GLY A 189 -1.84 5.77 -27.87
C GLY A 189 -2.50 4.43 -28.18
N ALA A 190 -1.92 3.31 -27.72
CA ALA A 190 -2.51 1.98 -27.87
C ALA A 190 -3.83 1.83 -27.10
N LEU A 191 -3.99 2.53 -25.97
CA LEU A 191 -5.22 2.51 -25.16
C LEU A 191 -6.30 3.45 -25.69
N THR A 192 -5.91 4.65 -26.18
CA THR A 192 -6.83 5.75 -26.48
C THR A 192 -7.03 6.02 -27.98
N GLY A 193 -6.20 5.42 -28.87
CA GLY A 193 -6.31 5.58 -30.33
C GLY A 193 -7.56 4.90 -30.89
N GLU A 194 -8.01 5.31 -32.08
CA GLU A 194 -9.17 4.83 -32.84
C GLU A 194 -10.29 4.16 -32.03
N ALA A 195 -11.28 4.93 -31.58
CA ALA A 195 -12.39 4.45 -30.75
C ALA A 195 -11.97 3.76 -29.45
N GLY A 196 -10.78 4.12 -28.94
CA GLY A 196 -10.23 3.58 -27.70
C GLY A 196 -10.85 4.18 -26.45
N LEU A 197 -10.20 3.91 -25.31
CA LEU A 197 -10.62 4.43 -24.02
C LEU A 197 -10.43 5.95 -23.97
N PRO A 198 -11.27 6.68 -23.21
CA PRO A 198 -11.03 8.09 -22.90
C PRO A 198 -9.68 8.25 -22.17
N GLY A 199 -8.93 9.30 -22.51
CA GLY A 199 -7.61 9.53 -21.91
C GLY A 199 -7.64 9.75 -20.39
N ASN A 200 -8.74 10.26 -19.86
CA ASN A 200 -8.93 10.51 -18.44
C ASN A 200 -9.06 9.24 -17.58
N VAL A 201 -9.35 8.07 -18.17
CA VAL A 201 -9.37 6.79 -17.43
C VAL A 201 -7.99 6.12 -17.33
N VAL A 202 -7.01 6.65 -18.08
CA VAL A 202 -5.62 6.17 -18.04
C VAL A 202 -4.84 7.01 -17.03
N GLY A 203 -4.33 6.33 -16.02
CA GLY A 203 -3.50 6.94 -14.98
C GLY A 203 -2.01 6.88 -15.29
N LYS A 204 -1.21 6.74 -14.24
CA LYS A 204 0.25 6.74 -14.34
C LYS A 204 0.79 5.58 -15.17
N ILE A 205 1.79 5.87 -15.99
CA ILE A 205 2.56 4.90 -16.76
C ILE A 205 3.98 4.90 -16.23
N ASP A 206 4.43 3.77 -15.70
CA ASP A 206 5.77 3.56 -15.16
C ASP A 206 6.58 2.62 -16.06
N LEU A 207 7.73 3.10 -16.56
CA LEU A 207 8.61 2.34 -17.45
C LEU A 207 9.83 1.82 -16.73
N PHE A 208 10.08 0.52 -16.92
CA PHE A 208 11.30 -0.19 -16.54
C PHE A 208 12.03 -0.69 -17.80
N ASP A 209 13.18 -1.32 -17.64
CA ASP A 209 13.98 -1.74 -18.78
C ASP A 209 13.27 -2.76 -19.68
N PHE A 210 12.59 -3.76 -19.09
CA PHE A 210 11.97 -4.88 -19.81
C PHE A 210 10.45 -5.00 -19.59
N GLN A 211 9.87 -4.10 -18.82
CA GLN A 211 8.43 -4.07 -18.56
C GLN A 211 7.95 -2.65 -18.34
N CYS A 212 6.66 -2.43 -18.55
CA CYS A 212 6.02 -1.22 -18.11
C CYS A 212 4.68 -1.51 -17.43
N PHE A 213 4.25 -0.59 -16.60
CA PHE A 213 2.99 -0.66 -15.89
C PHE A 213 2.14 0.54 -16.29
N VAL A 214 0.86 0.30 -16.48
CA VAL A 214 -0.13 1.37 -16.68
C VAL A 214 -1.30 1.18 -15.72
N ALA A 215 -1.60 2.23 -14.96
CA ALA A 215 -2.80 2.27 -14.14
C ALA A 215 -3.99 2.69 -15.02
N VAL A 216 -5.11 2.02 -14.85
CA VAL A 216 -6.38 2.41 -15.48
C VAL A 216 -7.49 2.37 -14.44
N GLU A 217 -8.52 3.19 -14.62
CA GLU A 217 -9.70 3.11 -13.76
C GLU A 217 -10.24 1.68 -13.71
N LYS A 218 -10.61 1.22 -12.52
CA LYS A 218 -11.03 -0.16 -12.26
C LYS A 218 -12.14 -0.62 -13.21
N ALA A 219 -13.12 0.25 -13.48
CA ALA A 219 -14.23 -0.05 -14.39
C ALA A 219 -13.79 -0.27 -15.84
N SER A 220 -12.68 0.32 -16.27
CA SER A 220 -12.13 0.23 -17.63
C SER A 220 -11.05 -0.85 -17.79
N ALA A 221 -10.63 -1.49 -16.70
CA ALA A 221 -9.46 -2.38 -16.69
C ALA A 221 -9.58 -3.60 -17.61
N ALA A 222 -10.75 -4.25 -17.65
CA ALA A 222 -10.98 -5.40 -18.53
C ALA A 222 -10.93 -5.00 -20.01
N THR A 223 -11.52 -3.87 -20.36
CA THR A 223 -11.49 -3.33 -21.72
C THR A 223 -10.06 -2.95 -22.12
N ALA A 224 -9.31 -2.29 -21.21
CA ALA A 224 -7.92 -1.93 -21.43
C ALA A 224 -7.04 -3.16 -21.67
N LEU A 225 -7.17 -4.20 -20.82
CA LEU A 225 -6.44 -5.46 -20.98
C LEU A 225 -6.68 -6.07 -22.34
N LYS A 226 -7.95 -6.27 -22.72
CA LYS A 226 -8.34 -6.86 -24.00
C LYS A 226 -7.80 -6.06 -25.18
N ARG A 227 -7.87 -4.73 -25.11
CA ARG A 227 -7.37 -3.84 -26.15
C ARG A 227 -5.87 -3.96 -26.37
N LEU A 228 -5.09 -3.99 -25.27
CA LEU A 228 -3.63 -4.15 -25.35
C LEU A 228 -3.21 -5.56 -25.79
N GLU A 229 -3.94 -6.61 -25.39
CA GLU A 229 -3.66 -7.99 -25.82
C GLU A 229 -3.93 -8.20 -27.31
N GLN A 230 -4.98 -7.60 -27.84
CA GLN A 230 -5.36 -7.73 -29.26
C GLN A 230 -4.63 -6.75 -30.15
N GLY A 231 -4.23 -5.60 -29.62
CA GLY A 231 -3.60 -4.52 -30.33
C GLY A 231 -2.07 -4.66 -30.46
N ARG A 232 -1.47 -3.56 -30.86
CA ARG A 232 -0.02 -3.42 -30.97
C ARG A 232 0.44 -2.17 -30.22
N ILE A 233 1.56 -2.28 -29.54
CA ILE A 233 2.25 -1.16 -28.91
C ILE A 233 3.49 -0.89 -29.73
N LYS A 234 3.62 0.30 -30.31
CA LYS A 234 4.70 0.65 -31.23
C LYS A 234 4.89 -0.36 -32.39
N GLY A 235 3.79 -0.80 -32.96
CA GLY A 235 3.79 -1.77 -34.07
C GLY A 235 4.10 -3.22 -33.67
N ARG A 236 4.34 -3.53 -32.40
CA ARG A 236 4.65 -4.87 -31.89
C ARG A 236 3.55 -5.41 -31.01
N LYS A 237 3.30 -6.70 -31.10
CA LYS A 237 2.42 -7.43 -30.19
C LYS A 237 3.21 -7.72 -28.90
N MET A 238 2.69 -7.33 -27.75
CA MET A 238 3.32 -7.53 -26.45
C MET A 238 2.39 -8.32 -25.54
N ARG A 239 2.96 -9.16 -24.67
CA ARG A 239 2.19 -9.86 -23.65
C ARG A 239 1.75 -8.86 -22.58
N VAL A 240 0.46 -8.88 -22.24
CA VAL A 240 -0.13 -8.01 -21.21
C VAL A 240 -0.86 -8.88 -20.19
N ARG A 241 -0.83 -8.47 -18.94
CA ARG A 241 -1.57 -9.13 -17.84
C ARG A 241 -1.89 -8.13 -16.76
N TYR A 242 -2.76 -8.48 -15.84
CA TYR A 242 -2.85 -7.74 -14.58
C TYR A 242 -1.54 -7.88 -13.77
N ALA A 243 -1.14 -6.80 -13.10
CA ALA A 243 0.03 -6.78 -12.22
C ALA A 243 -0.25 -7.48 -10.89
#